data_ae5e0b53d30ca2243e612df03fcafd9f
#
_entry.id   ae5e0b53d30ca2243e612df03fcafd9f
#
_cell.length_a   1.000
_cell.length_b   1.000
_cell.length_c   1.000
_cell.angle_alpha   90.00
_cell.angle_beta   90.00
_cell.angle_gamma   90.00
#
_symmetry.space_group_name_H-M   'P 1'
#
loop_
_entity.id
_entity.type
_entity.pdbx_description
1 polymer ?
#
loop_
_entity_poly.entity_id
_entity_poly.type
_entity_poly.pdbx_seq_one_letter_code
_entity_poly.pdbx_strand_id
1 'polypeptide(L)'
;MEYDDFIFPERLKEQLEFLLNNPRKIPSPLCFYGLPAKGKTEFAKFLGEKLAKDTFYYDCNEFIHDIDFVTGVRKISYTYPIEVDEERKNNTLGKCFILDEWHNLPAKKQDLFKTFFDNPPSKNIYIVCCNTDSKNKLRNVLTAPIYSRFHFIRFDLFARDLDEVIEKTKDKFPMLDDDFIRNNILDYRAITREVKMKAVPEI
;
A
#
# COMPACT_ATOMS: atom_id res chain seq x y z
N MET A 1 3.57 3.84 13.74
CA MET A 1 4.20 2.68 13.05
C MET A 1 5.54 3.12 12.51
N GLU A 2 6.59 2.36 12.72
CA GLU A 2 7.92 2.63 12.18
C GLU A 2 8.22 1.66 11.01
N TYR A 3 9.24 1.98 10.20
CA TYR A 3 9.58 1.14 9.03
C TYR A 3 9.97 -0.29 9.46
N ASP A 4 10.68 -0.40 10.58
CA ASP A 4 11.11 -1.68 11.13
C ASP A 4 9.96 -2.54 11.69
N ASP A 5 8.75 -1.99 11.75
CA ASP A 5 7.57 -2.78 12.10
C ASP A 5 7.17 -3.75 10.99
N PHE A 6 7.58 -3.48 9.76
CA PHE A 6 7.31 -4.35 8.63
C PHE A 6 8.36 -5.45 8.48
N ILE A 7 7.90 -6.68 8.26
CA ILE A 7 8.77 -7.82 7.95
C ILE A 7 8.65 -8.14 6.47
N PHE A 8 9.58 -7.61 5.70
CA PHE A 8 9.65 -7.82 4.26
C PHE A 8 10.92 -8.59 3.87
N PRO A 9 10.87 -9.41 2.80
CA PRO A 9 12.09 -9.95 2.21
C PRO A 9 12.96 -8.83 1.65
N GLU A 10 14.28 -9.00 1.66
CA GLU A 10 15.25 -7.96 1.31
C GLU A 10 14.97 -7.31 -0.05
N ARG A 11 14.66 -8.12 -1.06
CA ARG A 11 14.30 -7.59 -2.39
C ARG A 11 13.12 -6.61 -2.41
N LEU A 12 12.14 -6.80 -1.52
CA LEU A 12 11.00 -5.87 -1.39
C LEU A 12 11.40 -4.68 -0.54
N LYS A 13 12.15 -4.92 0.53
CA LYS A 13 12.67 -3.90 1.43
C LYS A 13 13.47 -2.85 0.65
N GLU A 14 14.42 -3.26 -0.20
CA GLU A 14 15.19 -2.35 -1.07
C GLU A 14 14.31 -1.46 -1.94
N GLN A 15 13.27 -2.02 -2.56
CA GLN A 15 12.34 -1.25 -3.39
C GLN A 15 11.55 -0.22 -2.56
N LEU A 16 11.09 -0.60 -1.37
CA LEU A 16 10.30 0.26 -0.49
C LEU A 16 11.17 1.35 0.15
N GLU A 17 12.40 1.04 0.53
CA GLU A 17 13.39 2.02 1.00
C GLU A 17 13.74 3.03 -0.09
N PHE A 18 13.85 2.59 -1.35
CA PHE A 18 14.04 3.52 -2.46
C PHE A 18 12.92 4.56 -2.54
N LEU A 19 11.65 4.16 -2.34
CA LEU A 19 10.52 5.09 -2.32
C LEU A 19 10.65 6.08 -1.16
N LEU A 20 10.96 5.61 0.04
CA LEU A 20 11.10 6.44 1.24
C LEU A 20 12.23 7.47 1.10
N ASN A 21 13.36 7.04 0.55
CA ASN A 21 14.56 7.87 0.44
C ASN A 21 14.57 8.78 -0.80
N ASN A 22 13.68 8.55 -1.76
CA ASN A 22 13.62 9.29 -3.00
C ASN A 22 12.21 9.82 -3.34
N PRO A 23 11.56 10.59 -2.46
CA PRO A 23 10.16 10.99 -2.63
C PRO A 23 9.88 11.73 -3.94
N ARG A 24 10.86 12.49 -4.45
CA ARG A 24 10.73 13.21 -5.75
C ARG A 24 10.81 12.32 -6.97
N LYS A 25 11.26 11.06 -6.82
CA LYS A 25 11.41 10.07 -7.89
C LYS A 25 10.35 8.98 -7.84
N ILE A 26 9.40 9.08 -6.92
CA ILE A 26 8.32 8.10 -6.80
C ILE A 26 7.49 8.16 -8.09
N PRO A 27 7.39 7.05 -8.83
CA PRO A 27 6.48 6.98 -9.94
C PRO A 27 5.03 7.02 -9.44
N SER A 28 4.18 7.78 -10.10
CA SER A 28 2.76 7.87 -9.73
C SER A 28 1.90 7.76 -10.99
N PRO A 29 0.90 6.89 -10.98
CA PRO A 29 0.41 6.07 -9.87
C PRO A 29 1.22 4.79 -9.61
N LEU A 30 1.31 4.39 -8.33
CA LEU A 30 1.83 3.10 -7.87
C LEU A 30 0.72 2.06 -7.77
N CYS A 31 1.02 0.80 -8.04
CA CYS A 31 0.14 -0.32 -7.73
C CYS A 31 0.87 -1.34 -6.83
N PHE A 32 0.44 -1.43 -5.58
CA PHE A 32 0.84 -2.48 -4.67
C PHE A 32 -0.06 -3.69 -4.87
N TYR A 33 0.50 -4.81 -5.28
CA TYR A 33 -0.28 -6.01 -5.53
C TYR A 33 0.31 -7.24 -4.85
N GLY A 34 -0.53 -8.22 -4.61
CA GLY A 34 -0.18 -9.45 -3.94
C GLY A 34 -1.40 -10.05 -3.24
N LEU A 35 -1.23 -11.22 -2.66
CA LEU A 35 -2.27 -11.89 -1.88
C LEU A 35 -2.73 -11.01 -0.70
N PRO A 36 -3.92 -11.23 -0.15
CA PRO A 36 -4.38 -10.58 1.08
C PRO A 36 -3.38 -10.74 2.23
N ALA A 37 -3.44 -9.86 3.22
CA ALA A 37 -2.64 -9.91 4.45
C ALA A 37 -1.10 -9.85 4.25
N LYS A 38 -0.62 -9.22 3.17
CA LYS A 38 0.81 -9.00 2.87
C LYS A 38 1.33 -7.61 3.23
N GLY A 39 0.57 -6.81 3.97
CA GLY A 39 1.01 -5.49 4.43
C GLY A 39 0.88 -4.36 3.40
N LYS A 40 0.27 -4.57 2.22
CA LYS A 40 0.11 -3.55 1.16
C LYS A 40 -0.50 -2.25 1.67
N THR A 41 -1.69 -2.35 2.25
CA THR A 41 -2.47 -1.21 2.75
C THR A 41 -1.76 -0.50 3.89
N GLU A 42 -1.22 -1.26 4.84
CA GLU A 42 -0.50 -0.69 5.99
C GLU A 42 0.76 0.04 5.55
N PHE A 43 1.52 -0.54 4.60
CA PHE A 43 2.68 0.14 4.06
C PHE A 43 2.29 1.38 3.22
N ALA A 44 1.20 1.33 2.46
CA ALA A 44 0.70 2.50 1.72
C ALA A 44 0.36 3.66 2.67
N LYS A 45 -0.31 3.37 3.80
CA LYS A 45 -0.61 4.36 4.84
C LYS A 45 0.67 4.93 5.45
N PHE A 46 1.59 4.06 5.85
CA PHE A 46 2.89 4.46 6.40
C PHE A 46 3.66 5.37 5.42
N LEU A 47 3.73 5.00 4.14
CA LEU A 47 4.41 5.78 3.11
C LEU A 47 3.75 7.16 2.94
N GLY A 48 2.41 7.20 2.93
CA GLY A 48 1.66 8.45 2.85
C GLY A 48 1.93 9.37 4.04
N GLU A 49 1.87 8.84 5.25
CA GLU A 49 2.12 9.60 6.49
C GLU A 49 3.55 10.14 6.58
N LYS A 50 4.53 9.37 6.10
CA LYS A 50 5.95 9.80 6.14
C LYS A 50 6.28 10.85 5.07
N LEU A 51 5.66 10.80 3.90
CA LEU A 51 6.10 11.59 2.74
C LEU A 51 5.14 12.70 2.32
N ALA A 52 3.86 12.57 2.60
CA ALA A 52 2.84 13.53 2.17
C ALA A 52 2.38 14.43 3.32
N LYS A 53 1.94 15.65 2.96
CA LYS A 53 1.32 16.56 3.92
C LYS A 53 -0.03 16.06 4.40
N ASP A 54 -0.81 15.52 3.46
CA ASP A 54 -2.13 14.94 3.73
C ASP A 54 -2.22 13.56 3.10
N THR A 55 -2.81 12.61 3.82
CA THR A 55 -3.07 11.25 3.33
C THR A 55 -4.56 10.97 3.35
N PHE A 56 -5.11 10.58 2.21
CA PHE A 56 -6.49 10.23 2.02
C PHE A 56 -6.60 8.75 1.71
N TYR A 57 -7.40 8.04 2.50
CA TYR A 57 -7.65 6.61 2.33
C TYR A 57 -9.09 6.38 1.86
N TYR A 58 -9.24 5.53 0.84
CA TYR A 58 -10.51 5.11 0.29
C TYR A 58 -10.53 3.59 0.14
N ASP A 59 -11.46 2.93 0.82
CA ASP A 59 -11.83 1.56 0.48
C ASP A 59 -12.74 1.58 -0.75
N CYS A 60 -12.24 1.12 -1.88
CA CYS A 60 -12.98 1.16 -3.13
C CYS A 60 -14.27 0.34 -3.12
N ASN A 61 -14.43 -0.61 -2.19
CA ASN A 61 -15.69 -1.34 -2.01
C ASN A 61 -16.85 -0.42 -1.64
N GLU A 62 -16.60 0.62 -0.85
CA GLU A 62 -17.63 1.56 -0.41
C GLU A 62 -18.12 2.44 -1.57
N PHE A 63 -17.32 2.58 -2.62
CA PHE A 63 -17.56 3.50 -3.72
C PHE A 63 -17.95 2.81 -5.04
N ILE A 64 -18.26 1.50 -5.02
CA ILE A 64 -18.64 0.76 -6.23
C ILE A 64 -19.82 1.41 -6.95
N HIS A 65 -20.80 1.91 -6.21
CA HIS A 65 -22.03 2.52 -6.73
C HIS A 65 -22.02 4.06 -6.67
N ASP A 66 -21.03 4.68 -6.04
CA ASP A 66 -20.94 6.13 -5.94
C ASP A 66 -20.51 6.76 -7.27
N ILE A 67 -21.41 7.54 -7.88
CA ILE A 67 -21.21 8.18 -9.18
C ILE A 67 -20.17 9.31 -9.07
N ASP A 68 -20.08 9.97 -7.93
CA ASP A 68 -19.26 11.15 -7.72
C ASP A 68 -17.85 10.84 -7.17
N PHE A 69 -17.58 9.57 -6.86
CA PHE A 69 -16.32 9.16 -6.25
C PHE A 69 -15.09 9.69 -6.99
N VAL A 70 -14.98 9.44 -8.30
CA VAL A 70 -13.82 9.87 -9.10
C VAL A 70 -13.72 11.39 -9.15
N THR A 71 -14.86 12.08 -9.27
CA THR A 71 -14.94 13.54 -9.26
C THR A 71 -14.52 14.09 -7.90
N GLY A 72 -14.92 13.45 -6.81
CA GLY A 72 -14.53 13.81 -5.44
C GLY A 72 -13.01 13.69 -5.23
N VAL A 73 -12.42 12.55 -5.58
CA VAL A 73 -10.96 12.33 -5.51
C VAL A 73 -10.23 13.39 -6.35
N ARG A 74 -10.71 13.65 -7.56
CA ARG A 74 -10.14 14.66 -8.46
C ARG A 74 -10.21 16.05 -7.84
N LYS A 75 -11.36 16.45 -7.31
CA LYS A 75 -11.56 17.77 -6.68
C LYS A 75 -10.58 17.96 -5.52
N ILE A 76 -10.46 16.97 -4.61
CA ILE A 76 -9.54 17.05 -3.47
C ILE A 76 -8.09 17.11 -3.96
N SER A 77 -7.75 16.41 -5.03
CA SER A 77 -6.39 16.40 -5.58
C SER A 77 -5.91 17.77 -6.05
N TYR A 78 -6.81 18.61 -6.54
CA TYR A 78 -6.49 19.96 -7.04
C TYR A 78 -6.67 21.06 -5.98
N THR A 79 -7.24 20.77 -4.81
CA THR A 79 -7.31 21.76 -3.73
C THR A 79 -5.96 21.95 -3.08
N TYR A 80 -5.61 23.20 -2.74
CA TYR A 80 -4.42 23.47 -1.95
C TYR A 80 -4.68 23.08 -0.48
N PRO A 81 -3.67 22.60 0.27
CA PRO A 81 -3.79 22.45 1.72
C PRO A 81 -4.10 23.80 2.35
N ILE A 82 -5.11 23.86 3.20
CA ILE A 82 -5.61 25.12 3.78
C ILE A 82 -4.63 25.66 4.84
N GLU A 83 -3.89 24.78 5.52
CA GLU A 83 -2.86 25.16 6.49
C GLU A 83 -1.66 24.25 6.37
N VAL A 84 -0.47 24.81 6.38
CA VAL A 84 0.79 24.07 6.36
C VAL A 84 1.35 24.11 7.77
N ASP A 85 1.19 23.02 8.50
CA ASP A 85 1.90 22.82 9.76
C ASP A 85 3.41 22.97 9.53
N GLU A 86 4.08 23.81 10.34
CA GLU A 86 5.50 24.10 10.13
C GLU A 86 6.38 22.86 10.22
N GLU A 87 6.00 21.89 11.05
CA GLU A 87 6.70 20.60 11.16
C GLU A 87 6.63 19.75 9.90
N ARG A 88 5.59 19.92 9.08
CA ARG A 88 5.40 19.19 7.82
C ARG A 88 5.93 19.91 6.58
N LYS A 89 6.55 21.08 6.73
CA LYS A 89 7.16 21.82 5.59
C LYS A 89 8.25 21.03 4.88
N ASN A 90 8.88 20.07 5.55
CA ASN A 90 9.93 19.23 4.99
C ASN A 90 9.42 18.05 4.15
N ASN A 91 8.11 17.73 4.22
CA ASN A 91 7.54 16.71 3.38
C ASN A 91 7.50 17.19 1.93
N THR A 92 8.09 16.38 1.06
CA THR A 92 8.32 16.74 -0.33
C THR A 92 7.10 16.54 -1.22
N LEU A 93 6.14 15.71 -0.76
CA LEU A 93 4.89 15.43 -1.48
C LEU A 93 3.74 16.30 -0.97
N GLY A 94 2.80 16.62 -1.85
CA GLY A 94 1.58 17.34 -1.51
C GLY A 94 0.58 16.44 -0.79
N LYS A 95 -0.08 15.56 -1.53
CA LYS A 95 -1.11 14.65 -1.04
C LYS A 95 -0.81 13.22 -1.44
N CYS A 96 -1.15 12.28 -0.56
CA CYS A 96 -1.16 10.85 -0.86
C CYS A 96 -2.62 10.38 -0.92
N PHE A 97 -2.98 9.71 -2.01
CA PHE A 97 -4.28 9.07 -2.19
C PHE A 97 -4.08 7.56 -2.21
N ILE A 98 -4.64 6.87 -1.24
CA ILE A 98 -4.61 5.41 -1.14
C ILE A 98 -5.98 4.90 -1.56
N LEU A 99 -6.01 4.14 -2.65
CA LEU A 99 -7.20 3.55 -3.24
C LEU A 99 -7.10 2.03 -3.04
N ASP A 100 -7.63 1.58 -1.91
CA ASP A 100 -7.55 0.17 -1.51
C ASP A 100 -8.66 -0.65 -2.17
N GLU A 101 -8.45 -1.97 -2.28
CA GLU A 101 -9.37 -2.91 -2.93
C GLU A 101 -9.79 -2.46 -4.36
N TRP A 102 -8.88 -1.79 -5.06
CA TRP A 102 -9.13 -1.21 -6.39
C TRP A 102 -9.69 -2.20 -7.41
N HIS A 103 -9.28 -3.46 -7.31
CA HIS A 103 -9.73 -4.53 -8.21
C HIS A 103 -11.24 -4.77 -8.17
N ASN A 104 -11.95 -4.26 -7.17
CA ASN A 104 -13.40 -4.33 -7.05
C ASN A 104 -14.13 -3.17 -7.75
N LEU A 105 -13.41 -2.13 -8.18
CA LEU A 105 -14.03 -1.07 -8.97
C LEU A 105 -14.45 -1.56 -10.36
N PRO A 106 -15.67 -1.28 -10.80
CA PRO A 106 -16.10 -1.58 -12.16
C PRO A 106 -15.19 -0.94 -13.21
N ALA A 107 -14.97 -1.64 -14.34
CA ALA A 107 -14.09 -1.18 -15.43
C ALA A 107 -14.40 0.27 -15.86
N LYS A 108 -15.68 0.61 -16.02
CA LYS A 108 -16.10 1.99 -16.37
C LYS A 108 -15.61 3.03 -15.36
N LYS A 109 -15.57 2.69 -14.08
CA LYS A 109 -15.07 3.59 -13.02
C LYS A 109 -13.57 3.71 -13.05
N GLN A 110 -12.87 2.59 -13.23
CA GLN A 110 -11.43 2.60 -13.43
C GLN A 110 -11.04 3.50 -14.60
N ASP A 111 -11.74 3.42 -15.73
CA ASP A 111 -11.46 4.22 -16.93
C ASP A 111 -11.65 5.72 -16.72
N LEU A 112 -12.51 6.16 -15.80
CA LEU A 112 -12.64 7.57 -15.43
C LEU A 112 -11.35 8.13 -14.77
N PHE A 113 -10.56 7.30 -14.11
CA PHE A 113 -9.28 7.71 -13.57
C PHE A 113 -8.18 7.86 -14.64
N LYS A 114 -8.36 7.30 -15.84
CA LYS A 114 -7.37 7.35 -16.91
C LYS A 114 -6.86 8.77 -17.18
N THR A 115 -7.78 9.69 -17.48
CA THR A 115 -7.44 11.10 -17.79
C THR A 115 -6.79 11.80 -16.59
N PHE A 116 -7.16 11.41 -15.42
CA PHE A 116 -6.61 11.93 -14.17
C PHE A 116 -5.18 11.45 -13.93
N PHE A 117 -4.91 10.17 -14.17
CA PHE A 117 -3.57 9.59 -14.03
C PHE A 117 -2.61 9.99 -15.17
N ASP A 118 -3.13 10.46 -16.30
CA ASP A 118 -2.28 11.01 -17.37
C ASP A 118 -1.62 12.35 -16.98
N ASN A 119 -2.33 13.17 -16.18
CA ASN A 119 -1.87 14.50 -15.77
C ASN A 119 -2.21 14.74 -14.28
N PRO A 120 -1.64 13.96 -13.36
CA PRO A 120 -1.88 14.18 -11.94
C PRO A 120 -1.22 15.49 -11.47
N PRO A 121 -1.77 16.16 -10.45
CA PRO A 121 -1.09 17.29 -9.83
C PRO A 121 0.33 16.94 -9.39
N SER A 122 1.31 17.79 -9.73
CA SER A 122 2.76 17.57 -9.68
C SER A 122 3.18 17.32 -8.27
N LYS A 123 2.94 16.91 -7.36
CA LYS A 123 3.43 16.61 -5.99
C LYS A 123 2.54 15.59 -5.29
N ASN A 124 1.46 15.16 -5.94
CA ASN A 124 0.61 14.14 -5.37
C ASN A 124 1.09 12.75 -5.77
N ILE A 125 0.91 11.81 -4.86
CA ILE A 125 1.14 10.39 -5.10
C ILE A 125 -0.19 9.64 -5.02
N TYR A 126 -0.37 8.68 -5.91
CA TYR A 126 -1.54 7.80 -5.94
C TYR A 126 -1.05 6.37 -5.77
N ILE A 127 -1.55 5.71 -4.75
CA ILE A 127 -1.23 4.32 -4.43
C ILE A 127 -2.50 3.51 -4.52
N VAL A 128 -2.49 2.52 -5.38
CA VAL A 128 -3.59 1.58 -5.56
C VAL A 128 -3.19 0.25 -4.95
N CYS A 129 -4.05 -0.37 -4.15
CA CYS A 129 -3.81 -1.70 -3.62
C CYS A 129 -4.76 -2.71 -4.29
N CYS A 130 -4.16 -3.81 -4.79
CA CYS A 130 -4.89 -4.88 -5.46
C CYS A 130 -4.60 -6.24 -4.84
N ASN A 131 -5.64 -7.01 -4.54
CA ASN A 131 -5.52 -8.40 -4.11
C ASN A 131 -5.45 -9.33 -5.32
N THR A 132 -4.25 -9.79 -5.67
CA THR A 132 -4.02 -10.74 -6.75
C THR A 132 -2.64 -11.37 -6.62
N ASP A 133 -2.53 -12.64 -7.00
CA ASP A 133 -1.30 -13.42 -6.87
C ASP A 133 -0.33 -13.29 -8.06
N SER A 134 -0.75 -12.65 -9.14
CA SER A 134 0.09 -12.57 -10.34
C SER A 134 -0.20 -11.35 -11.22
N LYS A 135 0.81 -10.93 -11.99
CA LYS A 135 0.66 -9.89 -13.01
C LYS A 135 -0.36 -10.25 -14.10
N ASN A 136 -0.53 -11.52 -14.40
CA ASN A 136 -1.51 -11.95 -15.39
C ASN A 136 -2.94 -11.75 -14.89
N LYS A 137 -3.19 -12.05 -13.61
CA LYS A 137 -4.49 -11.77 -12.99
C LYS A 137 -4.74 -10.27 -12.85
N LEU A 138 -3.70 -9.46 -12.60
CA LEU A 138 -3.84 -7.99 -12.63
C LEU A 138 -4.39 -7.48 -13.97
N ARG A 139 -3.96 -8.07 -15.09
CA ARG A 139 -4.48 -7.70 -16.43
C ARG A 139 -5.96 -8.03 -16.61
N ASN A 140 -6.49 -8.96 -15.83
CA ASN A 140 -7.91 -9.32 -15.88
C ASN A 140 -8.79 -8.41 -15.00
N VAL A 141 -8.21 -7.81 -13.96
CA VAL A 141 -8.94 -6.95 -13.00
C VAL A 141 -8.72 -5.47 -13.22
N LEU A 142 -7.64 -5.09 -13.92
CA LEU A 142 -7.38 -3.72 -14.33
C LEU A 142 -7.71 -3.55 -15.82
N THR A 143 -8.35 -2.43 -16.17
CA THR A 143 -8.52 -2.13 -17.60
C THR A 143 -7.16 -1.89 -18.26
N ALA A 144 -7.02 -2.24 -19.53
CA ALA A 144 -5.75 -2.08 -20.24
C ALA A 144 -5.20 -0.63 -20.21
N PRO A 145 -6.04 0.43 -20.34
CA PRO A 145 -5.59 1.80 -20.18
C PRO A 145 -5.05 2.12 -18.80
N ILE A 146 -5.63 1.56 -17.74
CA ILE A 146 -5.18 1.76 -16.36
C ILE A 146 -3.91 0.96 -16.09
N TYR A 147 -3.86 -0.31 -16.52
CA TYR A 147 -2.70 -1.16 -16.35
C TYR A 147 -1.42 -0.53 -16.91
N SER A 148 -1.48 0.13 -18.06
CA SER A 148 -0.32 0.74 -18.71
C SER A 148 0.27 1.95 -17.98
N ARG A 149 -0.45 2.50 -17.00
CA ARG A 149 -0.05 3.72 -16.26
C ARG A 149 0.58 3.43 -14.92
N PHE A 150 0.40 2.22 -14.40
CA PHE A 150 0.88 1.87 -13.07
C PHE A 150 2.34 1.41 -13.05
N HIS A 151 3.05 1.85 -12.03
CA HIS A 151 4.27 1.20 -11.61
C HIS A 151 3.93 0.14 -10.54
N PHE A 152 4.31 -1.11 -10.80
CA PHE A 152 3.87 -2.26 -10.01
C PHE A 152 4.91 -2.70 -9.00
N ILE A 153 4.51 -2.84 -7.74
CA ILE A 153 5.32 -3.41 -6.66
C ILE A 153 4.60 -4.62 -6.08
N ARG A 154 5.28 -5.76 -6.08
CA ARG A 154 4.73 -7.04 -5.63
C ARG A 154 5.07 -7.31 -4.17
N PHE A 155 4.03 -7.51 -3.37
CA PHE A 155 4.14 -7.79 -1.93
C PHE A 155 4.14 -9.28 -1.56
N ASP A 156 3.93 -10.20 -2.52
CA ASP A 156 3.95 -11.63 -2.22
C ASP A 156 5.35 -12.10 -1.86
N LEU A 157 5.40 -13.11 -0.99
CA LEU A 157 6.59 -13.88 -0.73
C LEU A 157 6.78 -14.96 -1.81
N PHE A 158 8.00 -15.13 -2.29
CA PHE A 158 8.38 -16.27 -3.10
C PHE A 158 8.95 -17.37 -2.19
N ALA A 159 9.00 -18.61 -2.69
CA ALA A 159 9.54 -19.72 -1.93
C ALA A 159 10.96 -19.43 -1.38
N ARG A 160 11.79 -18.74 -2.16
CA ARG A 160 13.16 -18.33 -1.76
C ARG A 160 13.21 -17.27 -0.66
N ASP A 161 12.12 -16.54 -0.43
CA ASP A 161 12.03 -15.48 0.59
C ASP A 161 11.59 -16.04 1.95
N LEU A 162 11.07 -17.28 1.99
CA LEU A 162 10.38 -17.81 3.17
C LEU A 162 11.30 -17.97 4.38
N ASP A 163 12.46 -18.59 4.18
CA ASP A 163 13.40 -18.82 5.29
C ASP A 163 13.89 -17.50 5.89
N GLU A 164 14.23 -16.52 5.03
CA GLU A 164 14.63 -15.18 5.47
C GLU A 164 13.52 -14.50 6.29
N VAL A 165 12.27 -14.54 5.81
CA VAL A 165 11.15 -13.89 6.49
C VAL A 165 10.78 -14.61 7.78
N ILE A 166 10.92 -15.95 7.84
CA ILE A 166 10.74 -16.73 9.06
C ILE A 166 11.76 -16.30 10.13
N GLU A 167 13.04 -16.25 9.79
CA GLU A 167 14.09 -15.82 10.73
C GLU A 167 13.85 -14.39 11.23
N LYS A 168 13.59 -13.43 10.31
CA LYS A 168 13.24 -12.06 10.69
C LYS A 168 12.01 -11.98 11.61
N THR A 169 11.03 -12.88 11.42
CA THR A 169 9.83 -12.93 12.27
C THR A 169 10.15 -13.46 13.66
N LYS A 170 11.00 -14.49 13.76
CA LYS A 170 11.47 -15.03 15.05
C LYS A 170 12.26 -13.99 15.83
N ASP A 171 13.21 -13.34 15.20
CA ASP A 171 14.03 -12.29 15.81
C ASP A 171 13.17 -11.17 16.37
N LYS A 172 12.16 -10.75 15.60
CA LYS A 172 11.26 -9.68 16.02
C LYS A 172 10.25 -10.10 17.09
N PHE A 173 9.78 -11.34 17.05
CA PHE A 173 8.73 -11.86 17.93
C PHE A 173 9.15 -13.17 18.62
N PRO A 174 10.15 -13.14 19.51
CA PRO A 174 10.70 -14.35 20.14
C PRO A 174 9.69 -15.10 21.01
N MET A 175 8.55 -14.49 21.33
CA MET A 175 7.47 -15.13 22.08
C MET A 175 6.60 -16.06 21.22
N LEU A 176 6.74 -16.01 19.89
CA LEU A 176 5.97 -16.88 19.00
C LEU A 176 6.65 -18.24 18.83
N ASP A 177 5.83 -19.27 18.77
CA ASP A 177 6.28 -20.63 18.47
C ASP A 177 6.74 -20.77 17.01
N ASP A 178 7.80 -21.53 16.79
CA ASP A 178 8.39 -21.75 15.46
C ASP A 178 7.41 -22.39 14.48
N ASP A 179 6.66 -23.38 14.94
CA ASP A 179 5.68 -24.07 14.11
C ASP A 179 4.51 -23.14 13.75
N PHE A 180 4.10 -22.29 14.73
CA PHE A 180 3.10 -21.27 14.45
C PHE A 180 3.59 -20.29 13.38
N ILE A 181 4.82 -19.78 13.47
CA ILE A 181 5.39 -18.87 12.48
C ILE A 181 5.41 -19.53 11.10
N ARG A 182 5.96 -20.75 10.98
CA ARG A 182 6.05 -21.48 9.71
C ARG A 182 4.69 -21.70 9.05
N ASN A 183 3.69 -22.04 9.83
CA ASN A 183 2.34 -22.30 9.33
C ASN A 183 1.58 -21.03 8.94
N ASN A 184 1.95 -19.87 9.50
CA ASN A 184 1.23 -18.60 9.30
C ASN A 184 2.05 -17.53 8.61
N ILE A 185 3.27 -17.81 8.16
CA ILE A 185 4.16 -16.82 7.56
C ILE A 185 3.58 -16.13 6.30
N LEU A 186 2.63 -16.76 5.67
CA LEU A 186 1.91 -16.20 4.53
C LEU A 186 0.72 -15.31 4.94
N ASP A 187 0.37 -15.26 6.23
CA ASP A 187 -0.70 -14.41 6.77
C ASP A 187 -0.18 -13.50 7.88
N TYR A 188 0.24 -12.29 7.49
CA TYR A 188 0.74 -11.31 8.44
C TYR A 188 -0.29 -10.88 9.49
N ARG A 189 -1.59 -10.98 9.19
CA ARG A 189 -2.66 -10.69 10.15
C ARG A 189 -2.73 -11.74 11.25
N ALA A 190 -2.49 -13.03 10.91
CA ALA A 190 -2.42 -14.10 11.91
C ALA A 190 -1.23 -13.88 12.86
N ILE A 191 -0.06 -13.55 12.32
CA ILE A 191 1.14 -13.23 13.11
C ILE A 191 0.86 -12.07 14.08
N THR A 192 0.37 -10.94 13.57
CA THR A 192 0.08 -9.76 14.41
C THR A 192 -1.00 -9.99 15.45
N ARG A 193 -1.99 -10.81 15.17
CA ARG A 193 -3.03 -11.20 16.14
C ARG A 193 -2.44 -12.00 17.30
N GLU A 194 -1.62 -12.99 16.99
CA GLU A 194 -0.98 -13.84 18.00
C GLU A 194 -0.02 -13.03 18.89
N VAL A 195 0.76 -12.13 18.29
CA VAL A 195 1.62 -11.21 19.05
C VAL A 195 0.80 -10.39 20.04
N LYS A 196 -0.33 -9.83 19.60
CA LYS A 196 -1.21 -9.04 20.48
C LYS A 196 -1.79 -9.88 21.61
N MET A 197 -2.18 -11.13 21.35
CA MET A 197 -2.72 -12.03 22.38
C MET A 197 -1.66 -12.37 23.44
N LYS A 198 -0.44 -12.65 23.03
CA LYS A 198 0.67 -13.00 23.95
C LYS A 198 1.26 -11.78 24.68
N ALA A 199 1.03 -10.56 24.17
CA ALA A 199 1.45 -9.33 24.84
C ALA A 199 0.50 -8.87 25.97
N VAL A 200 -0.70 -9.47 26.09
CA VAL A 200 -1.63 -9.18 27.19
C VAL A 200 -1.14 -9.94 28.43
N PRO A 201 -0.83 -9.25 29.56
CA PRO A 201 -0.47 -9.94 30.80
C PRO A 201 -1.63 -10.86 31.22
N GLU A 202 -1.31 -12.09 31.64
CA GLU A 202 -2.27 -12.94 32.35
C GLU A 202 -2.68 -12.21 33.63
N ILE A 203 -4.00 -11.91 33.74
CA ILE A 203 -4.60 -11.25 34.91
C ILE A 203 -4.79 -12.28 36.01
#